data_d3230b3e5670a22002b08a3471f1c5c2
#
_entry.id   d3230b3e5670a22002b08a3471f1c5c2
#
_cell.length_a   1.000
_cell.length_b   1.000
_cell.length_c   1.000
_cell.angle_alpha   90.00
_cell.angle_beta   90.00
_cell.angle_gamma   90.00
#
_symmetry.space_group_name_H-M   'P 1'
#
loop_
_entity.id
_entity.type
_entity.pdbx_description
1 polymer ?
#
loop_
_entity_poly.entity_id
_entity_poly.type
_entity_poly.pdbx_seq_one_letter_code
_entity_poly.pdbx_strand_id
1 'polypeptide(L)'
;MTRNTLPALVMSTITCASAPAFAALDAAHCAALKDSAIADTRIERAEWSDGNIAADDMAAFTGGSVRAQKAGAHCLVEGEHGARTGADGKHYGTRFQLRLPSDWNHRFLFQGGGGVDGFIAPAVGNAPWQQTSATPALIRGYAVVSMDGGHPTPTPDFGADQQARLDFAYQSIGKITTVAKALIQAAYQRAPAHNYFMGCSNGGREALIAAQRYPLEYDGVIAGNPGFRLSRAAIAEVWIPDN
;
A
#
# COMPACT_ATOMS: atom_id res chain seq x y z
N MET A 1 -54.77 -27.56 -55.94
CA MET A 1 -54.81 -27.43 -54.48
C MET A 1 -53.39 -27.43 -53.96
N THR A 2 -52.76 -26.30 -53.79
CA THR A 2 -51.39 -26.11 -53.31
C THR A 2 -51.43 -25.77 -51.82
N ARG A 3 -50.92 -26.66 -50.97
CA ARG A 3 -50.80 -26.43 -49.53
C ARG A 3 -49.57 -25.55 -49.24
N ASN A 4 -49.80 -24.31 -48.78
CA ASN A 4 -48.77 -23.44 -48.21
C ASN A 4 -48.42 -23.95 -46.81
N THR A 5 -47.19 -24.43 -46.61
CA THR A 5 -46.63 -24.69 -45.28
C THR A 5 -45.89 -23.44 -44.83
N LEU A 6 -46.33 -22.81 -43.72
CA LEU A 6 -45.65 -21.74 -43.01
C LEU A 6 -44.42 -22.26 -42.27
N PRO A 7 -43.26 -21.61 -42.30
CA PRO A 7 -42.11 -22.03 -41.50
C PRO A 7 -42.29 -21.69 -40.04
N ALA A 8 -42.00 -22.64 -39.16
CA ALA A 8 -42.01 -22.48 -37.71
C ALA A 8 -40.87 -21.53 -37.28
N LEU A 9 -41.24 -20.47 -36.59
CA LEU A 9 -40.30 -19.51 -35.98
C LEU A 9 -39.67 -20.16 -34.73
N VAL A 10 -38.38 -20.49 -34.80
CA VAL A 10 -37.61 -20.97 -33.62
C VAL A 10 -37.21 -19.75 -32.81
N MET A 11 -37.88 -19.58 -31.68
CA MET A 11 -37.60 -18.53 -30.70
C MET A 11 -36.40 -19.01 -29.81
N SER A 12 -35.17 -18.57 -30.12
CA SER A 12 -34.00 -18.81 -29.27
C SER A 12 -34.12 -17.98 -27.99
N THR A 13 -34.28 -18.62 -26.88
CA THR A 13 -34.23 -17.99 -25.55
C THR A 13 -32.75 -17.68 -25.23
N ILE A 14 -32.40 -16.39 -25.21
CA ILE A 14 -31.12 -15.91 -24.70
C ILE A 14 -31.17 -15.99 -23.18
N THR A 15 -30.54 -16.99 -22.60
CA THR A 15 -30.26 -17.04 -21.15
C THR A 15 -29.17 -16.02 -20.84
N CYS A 16 -29.55 -14.86 -20.29
CA CYS A 16 -28.59 -13.96 -19.64
C CYS A 16 -27.99 -14.70 -18.44
N ALA A 17 -26.75 -15.17 -18.59
CA ALA A 17 -25.95 -15.60 -17.44
C ALA A 17 -25.72 -14.34 -16.58
N SER A 18 -26.30 -14.28 -15.38
CA SER A 18 -25.98 -13.28 -14.38
C SER A 18 -24.50 -13.40 -14.05
N ALA A 19 -23.71 -12.33 -14.26
CA ALA A 19 -22.34 -12.27 -13.77
C ALA A 19 -22.36 -12.55 -12.25
N PRO A 20 -21.42 -13.36 -11.74
CA PRO A 20 -21.35 -13.60 -10.31
C PRO A 20 -21.18 -12.26 -9.59
N ALA A 21 -22.08 -11.96 -8.67
CA ALA A 21 -21.89 -10.84 -7.76
C ALA A 21 -20.62 -11.15 -6.95
N PHE A 22 -19.59 -10.31 -7.08
CA PHE A 22 -18.39 -10.46 -6.26
C PHE A 22 -18.82 -10.37 -4.80
N ALA A 23 -18.46 -11.38 -4.00
CA ALA A 23 -18.72 -11.34 -2.58
C ALA A 23 -17.99 -10.15 -1.97
N ALA A 24 -18.68 -9.37 -1.14
CA ALA A 24 -18.04 -8.32 -0.37
C ALA A 24 -16.95 -8.93 0.51
N LEU A 25 -15.82 -8.23 0.68
CA LEU A 25 -14.76 -8.68 1.58
C LEU A 25 -15.32 -8.75 3.01
N ASP A 26 -15.19 -9.91 3.62
CA ASP A 26 -15.62 -10.20 4.98
C ASP A 26 -14.49 -10.78 5.84
N ALA A 27 -14.79 -11.12 7.09
CA ALA A 27 -13.83 -11.67 8.01
C ALA A 27 -13.22 -13.02 7.57
N ALA A 28 -13.99 -13.87 6.91
CA ALA A 28 -13.50 -15.17 6.44
C ALA A 28 -12.54 -15.01 5.25
N HIS A 29 -12.90 -14.19 4.28
CA HIS A 29 -12.03 -13.84 3.15
C HIS A 29 -10.76 -13.11 3.62
N CYS A 30 -10.88 -12.25 4.62
CA CYS A 30 -9.73 -11.58 5.24
C CYS A 30 -8.77 -12.60 5.84
N ALA A 31 -9.26 -13.51 6.69
CA ALA A 31 -8.42 -14.51 7.34
C ALA A 31 -7.70 -15.41 6.33
N ALA A 32 -8.35 -15.75 5.21
CA ALA A 32 -7.77 -16.57 4.14
C ALA A 32 -6.56 -15.90 3.44
N LEU A 33 -6.42 -14.57 3.51
CA LEU A 33 -5.27 -13.87 2.95
C LEU A 33 -3.95 -14.24 3.64
N LYS A 34 -3.99 -14.77 4.87
CA LYS A 34 -2.80 -15.24 5.59
C LYS A 34 -2.08 -16.36 4.83
N ASP A 35 -2.81 -17.18 4.09
CA ASP A 35 -2.29 -18.31 3.33
C ASP A 35 -1.98 -17.94 1.86
N SER A 36 -1.96 -16.64 1.54
CA SER A 36 -1.66 -16.17 0.18
C SER A 36 -0.22 -16.51 -0.22
N ALA A 37 -0.09 -17.29 -1.30
CA ALA A 37 1.21 -17.68 -1.86
C ALA A 37 1.76 -16.57 -2.76
N ILE A 38 2.45 -15.59 -2.17
CA ILE A 38 3.15 -14.52 -2.88
C ILE A 38 4.66 -14.78 -2.75
N ALA A 39 5.38 -14.79 -3.88
CA ALA A 39 6.82 -15.05 -3.90
C ALA A 39 7.56 -14.15 -2.91
N ASP A 40 8.52 -14.71 -2.18
CA ASP A 40 9.38 -14.04 -1.20
C ASP A 40 8.63 -13.23 -0.13
N THR A 41 7.34 -13.53 0.10
CA THR A 41 6.49 -12.79 1.03
C THR A 41 5.90 -13.71 2.08
N ARG A 42 6.04 -13.33 3.35
CA ARG A 42 5.39 -13.96 4.48
C ARG A 42 4.31 -13.03 5.02
N ILE A 43 3.05 -13.49 4.98
CA ILE A 43 1.95 -12.79 5.64
C ILE A 43 1.96 -13.21 7.11
N GLU A 44 2.15 -12.25 8.00
CA GLU A 44 2.24 -12.48 9.44
C GLU A 44 0.87 -12.38 10.11
N ARG A 45 0.05 -11.49 9.59
CA ARG A 45 -1.27 -11.18 10.13
C ARG A 45 -2.27 -10.90 9.01
N ALA A 46 -3.48 -11.42 9.15
CA ALA A 46 -4.62 -11.07 8.32
C ALA A 46 -5.86 -11.11 9.22
N GLU A 47 -6.32 -9.95 9.69
CA GLU A 47 -7.35 -9.83 10.70
C GLU A 47 -8.42 -8.82 10.31
N TRP A 48 -9.66 -9.19 10.56
CA TRP A 48 -10.81 -8.31 10.37
C TRP A 48 -10.88 -7.28 11.50
N SER A 49 -11.04 -6.02 11.12
CA SER A 49 -11.22 -4.89 12.03
C SER A 49 -12.63 -4.32 11.87
N ASP A 50 -13.25 -3.96 13.00
CA ASP A 50 -14.53 -3.23 13.05
C ASP A 50 -14.38 -1.74 12.67
N GLY A 51 -13.17 -1.33 12.32
CA GLY A 51 -12.83 0.03 11.89
C GLY A 51 -12.25 0.93 12.96
N ASN A 52 -12.01 0.45 14.17
CA ASN A 52 -11.31 1.26 15.18
C ASN A 52 -9.81 1.29 14.88
N ILE A 53 -9.27 2.49 14.67
CA ILE A 53 -7.85 2.73 14.46
C ILE A 53 -7.34 3.51 15.66
N ALA A 54 -6.40 2.91 16.40
CA ALA A 54 -5.77 3.57 17.54
C ALA A 54 -4.93 4.78 17.08
N ALA A 55 -4.73 5.73 17.98
CA ALA A 55 -3.75 6.77 17.77
C ALA A 55 -2.33 6.15 17.68
N ASP A 56 -1.50 6.72 16.81
CA ASP A 56 -0.10 6.35 16.68
C ASP A 56 0.78 7.58 16.82
N ASP A 57 1.47 7.68 17.94
CA ASP A 57 2.35 8.82 18.27
C ASP A 57 3.61 8.81 17.40
N MET A 58 4.06 7.64 16.91
CA MET A 58 5.21 7.54 16.00
C MET A 58 4.90 8.13 14.63
N ALA A 59 3.64 8.18 14.23
CA ALA A 59 3.23 8.86 13.00
C ALA A 59 3.52 10.37 13.04
N ALA A 60 3.73 10.97 14.21
CA ALA A 60 4.16 12.35 14.33
C ALA A 60 5.53 12.60 13.66
N PHE A 61 6.43 11.62 13.67
CA PHE A 61 7.72 11.70 12.99
C PHE A 61 7.62 11.59 11.47
N THR A 62 6.52 11.09 10.93
CA THR A 62 6.30 10.92 9.49
C THR A 62 5.53 12.06 8.85
N GLY A 63 5.28 13.13 9.60
CA GLY A 63 4.48 14.26 9.12
C GLY A 63 2.97 14.04 9.15
N GLY A 64 2.51 12.93 9.72
CA GLY A 64 1.09 12.62 9.86
C GLY A 64 0.80 11.91 11.17
N SER A 65 0.40 12.66 12.23
CA SER A 65 -0.13 11.98 13.41
C SER A 65 -1.42 11.25 13.05
N VAL A 66 -1.45 9.93 13.24
CA VAL A 66 -2.69 9.18 13.21
C VAL A 66 -3.42 9.44 14.53
N ARG A 67 -4.45 10.27 14.48
CA ARG A 67 -5.37 10.39 15.61
C ARG A 67 -6.23 9.14 15.67
N ALA A 68 -6.66 8.75 16.87
CA ALA A 68 -7.70 7.74 17.02
C ALA A 68 -8.89 8.11 16.14
N GLN A 69 -9.29 7.22 15.25
CA GLN A 69 -10.37 7.49 14.30
C GLN A 69 -11.15 6.20 14.00
N LYS A 70 -12.37 6.37 13.52
CA LYS A 70 -13.20 5.27 13.07
C LYS A 70 -13.24 5.26 11.54
N ALA A 71 -12.65 4.24 10.94
CA ALA A 71 -12.84 3.88 9.54
C ALA A 71 -14.01 2.90 9.41
N GLY A 72 -14.45 2.59 8.21
CA GLY A 72 -15.33 1.45 7.95
C GLY A 72 -14.64 0.13 8.30
N ALA A 73 -15.43 -0.95 8.38
CA ALA A 73 -14.88 -2.29 8.55
C ALA A 73 -13.87 -2.60 7.44
N HIS A 74 -12.76 -3.25 7.79
CA HIS A 74 -11.67 -3.54 6.86
C HIS A 74 -10.84 -4.74 7.30
N CYS A 75 -10.13 -5.35 6.36
CA CYS A 75 -9.10 -6.33 6.65
C CYS A 75 -7.76 -5.65 6.86
N LEU A 76 -7.08 -5.95 7.97
CA LEU A 76 -5.70 -5.56 8.25
C LEU A 76 -4.78 -6.71 7.89
N VAL A 77 -3.88 -6.50 6.95
CA VAL A 77 -2.84 -7.46 6.55
C VAL A 77 -1.48 -6.87 6.88
N GLU A 78 -0.65 -7.65 7.56
CA GLU A 78 0.74 -7.30 7.85
C GLU A 78 1.65 -8.44 7.41
N GLY A 79 2.83 -8.11 6.94
CA GLY A 79 3.78 -9.10 6.45
C GLY A 79 5.14 -8.50 6.13
N GLU A 80 6.00 -9.38 5.65
CA GLU A 80 7.38 -9.06 5.27
C GLU A 80 7.70 -9.66 3.91
N HIS A 81 8.33 -8.87 3.05
CA HIS A 81 8.82 -9.29 1.75
C HIS A 81 10.35 -9.27 1.70
N GLY A 82 10.95 -10.33 1.13
CA GLY A 82 12.38 -10.42 0.91
C GLY A 82 13.19 -10.56 2.21
N ALA A 83 12.65 -11.26 3.21
CA ALA A 83 13.32 -11.52 4.49
C ALA A 83 14.65 -12.23 4.27
N ARG A 84 15.73 -11.68 4.84
CA ARG A 84 17.10 -12.21 4.71
C ARG A 84 17.97 -11.80 5.88
N THR A 85 19.12 -12.48 6.03
CA THR A 85 20.19 -12.04 6.90
C THR A 85 21.23 -11.28 6.07
N GLY A 86 21.56 -10.06 6.48
CA GLY A 86 22.60 -9.24 5.86
C GLY A 86 24.02 -9.73 6.16
N ALA A 87 24.99 -9.14 5.48
CA ALA A 87 26.40 -9.45 5.70
C ALA A 87 26.88 -9.07 7.11
N ASP A 88 26.22 -8.16 7.77
CA ASP A 88 26.43 -7.74 9.16
C ASP A 88 25.73 -8.61 10.20
N GLY A 89 25.09 -9.70 9.77
CA GLY A 89 24.34 -10.63 10.62
C GLY A 89 22.97 -10.13 11.06
N LYS A 90 22.54 -8.93 10.65
CA LYS A 90 21.24 -8.38 10.99
C LYS A 90 20.15 -8.92 10.07
N HIS A 91 18.91 -8.90 10.58
CA HIS A 91 17.73 -9.20 9.79
C HIS A 91 17.35 -8.00 8.92
N TYR A 92 17.03 -8.26 7.66
CA TYR A 92 16.51 -7.30 6.69
C TYR A 92 15.33 -7.92 5.92
N GLY A 93 14.47 -7.07 5.46
CA GLY A 93 13.27 -7.35 4.68
C GLY A 93 12.43 -6.08 4.64
N THR A 94 11.46 -6.00 3.76
CA THR A 94 10.52 -4.89 3.74
C THR A 94 9.23 -5.32 4.42
N ARG A 95 8.98 -4.82 5.62
CA ARG A 95 7.72 -5.03 6.32
C ARG A 95 6.68 -4.04 5.80
N PHE A 96 5.44 -4.48 5.76
CA PHE A 96 4.33 -3.66 5.28
C PHE A 96 3.06 -3.88 6.09
N GLN A 97 2.19 -2.88 6.03
CA GLN A 97 0.81 -2.94 6.49
C GLN A 97 -0.11 -2.56 5.34
N LEU A 98 -1.12 -3.40 5.06
CA LEU A 98 -2.14 -3.15 4.05
C LEU A 98 -3.52 -3.19 4.70
N ARG A 99 -4.36 -2.19 4.44
CA ARG A 99 -5.75 -2.16 4.87
C ARG A 99 -6.68 -2.20 3.66
N LEU A 100 -7.60 -3.14 3.71
CA LEU A 100 -8.54 -3.46 2.63
C LEU A 100 -9.96 -3.20 3.12
N PRO A 101 -10.61 -2.08 2.74
CA PRO A 101 -11.94 -1.72 3.24
C PRO A 101 -13.04 -2.65 2.70
N SER A 102 -14.08 -2.93 3.50
CA SER A 102 -15.25 -3.70 3.03
C SER A 102 -15.95 -3.01 1.84
N ASP A 103 -16.04 -1.68 1.89
CA ASP A 103 -16.60 -0.81 0.86
C ASP A 103 -15.51 -0.26 -0.07
N TRP A 104 -14.82 -1.15 -0.78
CA TRP A 104 -13.73 -0.74 -1.65
C TRP A 104 -14.23 0.00 -2.90
N ASN A 105 -13.68 1.20 -3.11
CA ASN A 105 -13.99 2.07 -4.25
C ASN A 105 -13.14 1.80 -5.50
N HIS A 106 -12.49 0.63 -5.58
CA HIS A 106 -11.60 0.19 -6.66
C HIS A 106 -10.32 1.04 -6.83
N ARG A 107 -9.92 1.77 -5.80
CA ARG A 107 -8.68 2.57 -5.79
C ARG A 107 -7.69 2.03 -4.80
N PHE A 108 -6.42 2.13 -5.17
CA PHE A 108 -5.28 1.78 -4.33
C PHE A 108 -4.45 3.02 -4.05
N LEU A 109 -3.99 3.17 -2.82
CA LEU A 109 -3.06 4.20 -2.41
C LEU A 109 -1.85 3.57 -1.72
N PHE A 110 -0.65 3.89 -2.23
CA PHE A 110 0.59 3.68 -1.49
C PHE A 110 0.86 4.94 -0.66
N GLN A 111 0.88 4.79 0.65
CA GLN A 111 1.24 5.83 1.61
C GLN A 111 2.75 5.77 1.85
N GLY A 112 3.48 6.78 1.42
CA GLY A 112 4.91 6.91 1.67
C GLY A 112 5.21 7.12 3.16
N GLY A 113 6.39 6.75 3.54
CA GLY A 113 6.87 6.80 4.91
C GLY A 113 7.46 8.16 5.33
N GLY A 114 8.41 8.12 6.26
CA GLY A 114 9.03 9.35 6.78
C GLY A 114 10.36 9.11 7.47
N GLY A 115 11.11 10.17 7.73
CA GLY A 115 12.43 10.10 8.35
C GLY A 115 13.38 9.24 7.54
N VAL A 116 14.01 8.28 8.20
CA VAL A 116 14.80 7.22 7.56
C VAL A 116 14.06 5.87 7.61
N ASP A 117 12.74 5.87 7.69
CA ASP A 117 11.84 4.74 7.90
C ASP A 117 12.28 3.80 9.05
N GLY A 118 12.22 2.50 8.89
CA GLY A 118 12.51 1.52 9.97
C GLY A 118 11.32 1.25 10.87
N PHE A 119 10.17 1.82 10.55
CA PHE A 119 8.87 1.60 11.19
C PHE A 119 7.76 1.72 10.14
N ILE A 120 6.60 1.15 10.44
CA ILE A 120 5.44 1.19 9.57
C ILE A 120 4.42 2.18 10.14
N ALA A 121 4.17 3.27 9.43
CA ALA A 121 3.05 4.14 9.77
C ALA A 121 1.72 3.42 9.48
N PRO A 122 0.67 3.59 10.30
CA PRO A 122 -0.63 2.99 10.02
C PRO A 122 -1.13 3.34 8.60
N ALA A 123 -1.47 2.31 7.83
CA ALA A 123 -1.90 2.43 6.43
C ALA A 123 -3.34 2.97 6.33
N VAL A 124 -3.55 4.21 6.72
CA VAL A 124 -4.88 4.86 6.69
C VAL A 124 -5.01 5.89 5.56
N GLY A 125 -3.88 6.27 4.93
CA GLY A 125 -3.89 7.25 3.85
C GLY A 125 -4.24 8.65 4.33
N ASN A 126 -3.72 9.05 5.50
CA ASN A 126 -3.78 10.45 5.93
C ASN A 126 -2.95 11.30 4.97
N ALA A 127 -3.46 12.49 4.62
CA ALA A 127 -2.60 13.49 4.01
C ALA A 127 -1.47 13.82 4.99
N PRO A 128 -0.21 13.84 4.52
CA PRO A 128 0.97 13.85 5.39
C PRO A 128 1.25 15.24 5.99
N TRP A 129 0.26 15.83 6.64
CA TRP A 129 0.38 17.11 7.34
C TRP A 129 -0.56 17.15 8.54
N GLN A 130 -0.04 17.47 9.70
CA GLN A 130 -0.76 17.39 10.99
C GLN A 130 -2.03 18.24 11.08
N GLN A 131 -2.20 19.23 10.22
CA GLN A 131 -3.33 20.16 10.25
C GLN A 131 -4.31 19.98 9.08
N THR A 132 -4.19 18.90 8.31
CA THR A 132 -5.13 18.66 7.24
C THR A 132 -6.48 18.21 7.78
N SER A 133 -7.53 18.77 7.24
CA SER A 133 -8.93 18.33 7.44
C SER A 133 -9.36 17.28 6.40
N ALA A 134 -8.45 16.84 5.55
CA ALA A 134 -8.76 15.85 4.50
C ALA A 134 -9.13 14.51 5.13
N THR A 135 -10.25 13.95 4.69
CA THR A 135 -10.68 12.61 5.10
C THR A 135 -9.66 11.58 4.63
N PRO A 136 -9.15 10.70 5.50
CA PRO A 136 -8.20 9.64 5.15
C PRO A 136 -8.69 8.76 4.01
N ALA A 137 -7.77 8.28 3.18
CA ALA A 137 -8.10 7.48 2.01
C ALA A 137 -8.85 6.19 2.35
N LEU A 138 -8.49 5.51 3.45
CA LEU A 138 -9.19 4.31 3.92
C LEU A 138 -10.68 4.59 4.20
N ILE A 139 -11.00 5.72 4.85
CA ILE A 139 -12.39 6.13 5.12
C ILE A 139 -13.14 6.43 3.82
N ARG A 140 -12.41 6.83 2.78
CA ARG A 140 -12.95 7.08 1.43
C ARG A 140 -13.04 5.81 0.59
N GLY A 141 -12.77 4.63 1.16
CA GLY A 141 -12.85 3.33 0.49
C GLY A 141 -11.63 2.93 -0.32
N TYR A 142 -10.47 3.55 -0.13
CA TYR A 142 -9.23 3.11 -0.78
C TYR A 142 -8.62 1.91 -0.04
N ALA A 143 -8.09 0.94 -0.78
CA ALA A 143 -7.08 0.04 -0.23
C ALA A 143 -5.79 0.82 -0.03
N VAL A 144 -5.19 0.74 1.16
CA VAL A 144 -4.01 1.55 1.52
C VAL A 144 -2.88 0.65 2.01
N VAL A 145 -1.67 0.84 1.47
CA VAL A 145 -0.45 0.19 1.96
C VAL A 145 0.55 1.21 2.48
N SER A 146 1.30 0.83 3.50
CA SER A 146 2.52 1.50 3.99
C SER A 146 3.63 0.48 4.25
N MET A 147 4.87 0.94 4.35
CA MET A 147 6.05 0.08 4.55
C MET A 147 7.09 0.74 5.46
N ASP A 148 8.12 -0.03 5.84
CA ASP A 148 9.25 0.44 6.67
C ASP A 148 10.51 0.85 5.88
N GLY A 149 10.46 0.86 4.57
CA GLY A 149 11.60 1.23 3.72
C GLY A 149 12.65 0.14 3.53
N GLY A 150 12.45 -1.08 4.06
CA GLY A 150 13.33 -2.24 3.84
C GLY A 150 14.32 -2.52 4.96
N HIS A 151 14.14 -1.96 6.14
CA HIS A 151 14.97 -2.21 7.33
C HIS A 151 14.18 -1.96 8.63
N PRO A 152 14.53 -2.63 9.75
CA PRO A 152 13.67 -2.71 10.93
C PRO A 152 13.87 -1.58 11.95
N THR A 153 14.85 -0.68 11.77
CA THR A 153 15.18 0.34 12.77
C THR A 153 15.23 1.74 12.18
N PRO A 154 14.71 2.78 12.87
CA PRO A 154 14.69 4.16 12.37
C PRO A 154 16.06 4.85 12.53
N THR A 155 17.12 4.16 12.12
CA THR A 155 18.51 4.65 12.16
C THR A 155 19.19 4.40 10.83
N PRO A 156 20.23 5.15 10.44
CA PRO A 156 20.93 4.99 9.18
C PRO A 156 21.84 3.75 9.12
N ASP A 157 21.88 2.90 10.16
CA ASP A 157 22.77 1.74 10.26
C ASP A 157 22.58 0.72 9.13
N PHE A 158 21.38 0.66 8.55
CA PHE A 158 21.08 -0.16 7.36
C PHE A 158 22.02 0.18 6.19
N GLY A 159 22.61 1.37 6.20
CA GLY A 159 23.59 1.79 5.21
C GLY A 159 24.83 0.91 5.13
N ALA A 160 25.13 0.08 6.12
CA ALA A 160 26.20 -0.91 6.08
C ALA A 160 25.88 -2.07 5.10
N ASP A 161 24.62 -2.39 4.89
CA ASP A 161 24.18 -3.46 3.98
C ASP A 161 23.82 -2.90 2.60
N GLN A 162 24.43 -3.44 1.55
CA GLN A 162 24.23 -2.95 0.18
C GLN A 162 22.78 -3.12 -0.31
N GLN A 163 22.16 -4.26 -0.02
CA GLN A 163 20.80 -4.53 -0.47
C GLN A 163 19.79 -3.65 0.30
N ALA A 164 20.00 -3.41 1.60
CA ALA A 164 19.16 -2.51 2.36
C ALA A 164 19.23 -1.06 1.84
N ARG A 165 20.42 -0.60 1.39
CA ARG A 165 20.53 0.70 0.69
C ARG A 165 19.71 0.74 -0.59
N LEU A 166 19.71 -0.33 -1.39
CA LEU A 166 18.91 -0.40 -2.62
C LEU A 166 17.41 -0.45 -2.33
N ASP A 167 17.02 -1.20 -1.29
CA ASP A 167 15.64 -1.31 -0.83
C ASP A 167 15.13 0.08 -0.38
N PHE A 168 15.84 0.74 0.51
CA PHE A 168 15.50 2.09 0.96
C PHE A 168 15.50 3.11 -0.19
N ALA A 169 16.48 3.02 -1.09
CA ALA A 169 16.58 3.97 -2.19
C ALA A 169 15.39 3.90 -3.15
N TYR A 170 14.94 2.68 -3.52
CA TYR A 170 13.86 2.54 -4.52
C TYR A 170 13.20 1.17 -4.59
N GLN A 171 13.88 0.04 -4.25
CA GLN A 171 13.35 -1.29 -4.59
C GLN A 171 12.14 -1.66 -3.76
N SER A 172 12.09 -1.29 -2.48
CA SER A 172 10.96 -1.58 -1.59
C SER A 172 9.63 -1.05 -2.15
N ILE A 173 9.65 0.13 -2.80
CA ILE A 173 8.46 0.71 -3.43
C ILE A 173 7.87 -0.26 -4.46
N GLY A 174 8.66 -0.72 -5.42
CA GLY A 174 8.20 -1.63 -6.48
C GLY A 174 7.77 -2.99 -5.93
N LYS A 175 8.57 -3.55 -5.00
CA LYS A 175 8.29 -4.83 -4.36
C LYS A 175 6.95 -4.81 -3.62
N ILE A 176 6.74 -3.84 -2.75
CA ILE A 176 5.50 -3.74 -1.95
C ILE A 176 4.30 -3.34 -2.81
N THR A 177 4.48 -2.55 -3.87
CA THR A 177 3.42 -2.30 -4.85
C THR A 177 2.91 -3.60 -5.47
N THR A 178 3.82 -4.48 -5.89
CA THR A 178 3.48 -5.79 -6.46
C THR A 178 2.75 -6.67 -5.44
N VAL A 179 3.26 -6.77 -4.21
CA VAL A 179 2.64 -7.53 -3.12
C VAL A 179 1.24 -7.00 -2.80
N ALA A 180 1.10 -5.68 -2.64
CA ALA A 180 -0.20 -5.06 -2.32
C ALA A 180 -1.23 -5.31 -3.42
N LYS A 181 -0.85 -5.16 -4.70
CA LYS A 181 -1.76 -5.44 -5.83
C LYS A 181 -2.17 -6.91 -5.90
N ALA A 182 -1.25 -7.84 -5.60
CA ALA A 182 -1.57 -9.27 -5.52
C ALA A 182 -2.57 -9.58 -4.39
N LEU A 183 -2.38 -9.00 -3.20
CA LEU A 183 -3.30 -9.14 -2.08
C LEU A 183 -4.68 -8.50 -2.37
N ILE A 184 -4.71 -7.33 -3.01
CA ILE A 184 -5.95 -6.68 -3.47
C ILE A 184 -6.70 -7.60 -4.45
N GLN A 185 -5.98 -8.17 -5.43
CA GLN A 185 -6.56 -9.11 -6.39
C GLN A 185 -7.08 -10.37 -5.69
N ALA A 186 -6.38 -10.89 -4.69
CA ALA A 186 -6.83 -12.05 -3.91
C ALA A 186 -8.09 -11.72 -3.09
N ALA A 187 -8.12 -10.54 -2.44
CA ALA A 187 -9.22 -10.11 -1.59
C ALA A 187 -10.51 -9.81 -2.34
N TYR A 188 -10.40 -9.11 -3.47
CA TYR A 188 -11.59 -8.61 -4.19
C TYR A 188 -11.84 -9.31 -5.53
N GLN A 189 -11.00 -10.30 -5.89
CA GLN A 189 -11.03 -10.98 -7.20
C GLN A 189 -10.98 -9.99 -8.38
N ARG A 190 -10.40 -8.81 -8.15
CA ARG A 190 -10.31 -7.73 -9.09
C ARG A 190 -9.10 -6.83 -8.81
N ALA A 191 -8.41 -6.41 -9.86
CA ALA A 191 -7.33 -5.41 -9.78
C ALA A 191 -7.89 -4.00 -9.48
N PRO A 192 -7.10 -3.11 -8.87
CA PRO A 192 -7.46 -1.70 -8.73
C PRO A 192 -7.67 -1.06 -10.10
N ALA A 193 -8.72 -0.22 -10.21
CA ALA A 193 -8.96 0.57 -11.41
C ALA A 193 -8.01 1.78 -11.50
N HIS A 194 -7.59 2.30 -10.35
CA HIS A 194 -6.65 3.41 -10.25
C HIS A 194 -5.71 3.22 -9.07
N ASN A 195 -4.46 3.62 -9.27
CA ASN A 195 -3.37 3.47 -8.34
C ASN A 195 -2.71 4.82 -8.06
N TYR A 196 -2.50 5.14 -6.81
CA TYR A 196 -1.92 6.42 -6.40
C TYR A 196 -0.76 6.21 -5.43
N PHE A 197 0.19 7.12 -5.45
CA PHE A 197 1.23 7.25 -4.44
C PHE A 197 1.13 8.63 -3.79
N MET A 198 1.22 8.70 -2.46
CA MET A 198 1.23 9.98 -1.75
C MET A 198 2.21 9.91 -0.59
N GLY A 199 3.08 10.91 -0.49
CA GLY A 199 3.99 11.02 0.65
C GLY A 199 4.58 12.41 0.82
N CYS A 200 5.13 12.66 2.01
CA CYS A 200 5.78 13.91 2.38
C CYS A 200 7.16 13.62 2.97
N SER A 201 8.09 14.58 2.93
CA SER A 201 9.46 14.41 3.43
C SER A 201 10.15 13.21 2.76
N ASN A 202 10.60 12.19 3.49
CA ASN A 202 11.09 10.94 2.91
C ASN A 202 10.02 10.27 2.03
N GLY A 203 8.77 10.23 2.45
CA GLY A 203 7.65 9.74 1.61
C GLY A 203 7.47 10.58 0.34
N GLY A 204 7.78 11.87 0.37
CA GLY A 204 7.85 12.73 -0.83
C GLY A 204 9.00 12.33 -1.75
N ARG A 205 10.17 11.96 -1.20
CA ARG A 205 11.29 11.35 -1.96
C ARG A 205 10.83 10.05 -2.61
N GLU A 206 10.18 9.19 -1.85
CA GLU A 206 9.63 7.93 -2.35
C GLU A 206 8.61 8.15 -3.48
N ALA A 207 7.75 9.16 -3.35
CA ALA A 207 6.81 9.56 -4.39
C ALA A 207 7.50 9.98 -5.69
N LEU A 208 8.60 10.76 -5.62
CA LEU A 208 9.42 11.10 -6.78
C LEU A 208 10.06 9.86 -7.41
N ILE A 209 10.53 8.93 -6.58
CA ILE A 209 11.07 7.64 -7.05
C ILE A 209 9.98 6.78 -7.70
N ALA A 210 8.79 6.74 -7.12
CA ALA A 210 7.65 6.05 -7.71
C ALA A 210 7.33 6.58 -9.11
N ALA A 211 7.24 7.89 -9.27
CA ALA A 211 7.01 8.53 -10.58
C ALA A 211 8.15 8.27 -11.58
N GLN A 212 9.39 8.22 -11.12
CA GLN A 212 10.56 8.06 -12.01
C GLN A 212 10.80 6.60 -12.42
N ARG A 213 10.71 5.66 -11.47
CA ARG A 213 11.12 4.26 -11.69
C ARG A 213 9.97 3.31 -11.95
N TYR A 214 8.76 3.68 -11.51
CA TYR A 214 7.56 2.87 -11.60
C TYR A 214 6.40 3.62 -12.27
N PRO A 215 6.63 4.33 -13.41
CA PRO A 215 5.62 5.23 -14.01
C PRO A 215 4.37 4.49 -14.50
N LEU A 216 4.46 3.18 -14.73
CA LEU A 216 3.32 2.36 -15.16
C LEU A 216 2.52 1.79 -13.99
N GLU A 217 3.00 1.96 -12.76
CA GLU A 217 2.35 1.42 -11.56
C GLU A 217 1.32 2.37 -10.94
N TYR A 218 1.41 3.68 -11.27
CA TYR A 218 0.60 4.72 -10.64
C TYR A 218 -0.01 5.67 -11.66
N ASP A 219 -1.32 5.95 -11.49
CA ASP A 219 -2.08 6.92 -12.28
C ASP A 219 -1.89 8.35 -11.76
N GLY A 220 -1.48 8.50 -10.50
CA GLY A 220 -1.23 9.81 -9.89
C GLY A 220 -0.27 9.72 -8.71
N VAL A 221 0.60 10.74 -8.60
CA VAL A 221 1.62 10.83 -7.54
C VAL A 221 1.58 12.20 -6.90
N ILE A 222 1.53 12.24 -5.55
CA ILE A 222 1.63 13.46 -4.75
C ILE A 222 2.94 13.41 -3.94
N ALA A 223 3.89 14.28 -4.28
CA ALA A 223 5.17 14.42 -3.58
C ALA A 223 5.19 15.75 -2.79
N GLY A 224 4.90 15.67 -1.49
CA GLY A 224 4.95 16.81 -0.58
C GLY A 224 6.35 16.99 0.01
N ASN A 225 6.89 18.21 -0.02
CA ASN A 225 8.19 18.56 0.59
C ASN A 225 9.24 17.45 0.46
N PRO A 226 9.53 16.96 -0.76
CA PRO A 226 10.35 15.77 -0.95
C PRO A 226 11.78 15.99 -0.45
N GLY A 227 12.33 14.99 0.24
CA GLY A 227 13.75 14.91 0.55
C GLY A 227 14.57 14.78 -0.74
N PHE A 228 14.93 15.90 -1.34
CA PHE A 228 15.60 15.96 -2.63
C PHE A 228 17.11 16.09 -2.46
N ARG A 229 17.89 15.29 -3.21
CA ARG A 229 19.36 15.28 -3.17
C ARG A 229 19.92 15.09 -1.75
N LEU A 230 19.46 14.06 -1.03
CA LEU A 230 19.81 13.80 0.37
C LEU A 230 21.32 13.83 0.65
N SER A 231 22.18 13.37 -0.26
CA SER A 231 23.64 13.44 -0.13
C SER A 231 24.19 14.85 -0.02
N ARG A 232 23.47 15.86 -0.54
CA ARG A 232 23.83 17.26 -0.41
C ARG A 232 23.10 17.94 0.76
N ALA A 233 21.86 17.55 1.03
CA ALA A 233 21.08 18.05 2.15
C ALA A 233 21.76 17.73 3.48
N ALA A 234 22.23 16.50 3.68
CA ALA A 234 22.94 16.07 4.87
C ALA A 234 24.20 16.93 5.16
N ILE A 235 24.95 17.29 4.12
CA ILE A 235 26.12 18.20 4.26
C ILE A 235 25.66 19.58 4.71
N ALA A 236 24.58 20.12 4.13
CA ALA A 236 24.06 21.43 4.49
C ALA A 236 23.52 21.46 5.94
N GLU A 237 22.86 20.39 6.38
CA GLU A 237 22.34 20.28 7.74
C GLU A 237 23.44 20.24 8.80
N VAL A 238 24.58 19.60 8.50
CA VAL A 238 25.74 19.61 9.40
C VAL A 238 26.44 20.97 9.38
N TRP A 239 26.47 21.66 8.24
CA TRP A 239 27.13 22.96 8.08
C TRP A 239 26.41 24.12 8.78
N ILE A 240 25.09 24.15 8.74
CA ILE A 240 24.27 25.25 9.27
C ILE A 240 24.48 25.51 10.77
N PRO A 241 24.57 24.52 11.67
CA PRO A 241 24.76 24.72 13.10
C PRO A 241 26.15 25.34 13.47
N ASP A 242 27.14 25.16 12.61
CA ASP A 242 28.53 25.58 12.88
C ASP A 242 28.90 26.95 12.30
N ASN A 243 27.96 27.62 11.58
CA ASN A 243 28.11 28.91 10.94
C ASN A 243 26.88 29.82 11.11
#